data_9e239f40903e29eb23d0c6a285859d99
#
_entry.id   9e239f40903e29eb23d0c6a285859d99
#
_cell.length_a   1.000
_cell.length_b   1.000
_cell.length_c   1.000
_cell.angle_alpha   90.00
_cell.angle_beta   90.00
_cell.angle_gamma   90.00
#
_symmetry.space_group_name_H-M   'P 1'
#
loop_
_entity.id
_entity.type
_entity.pdbx_description
1 polymer ?
#
loop_
_entity_poly.entity_id
_entity_poly.type
_entity_poly.pdbx_seq_one_letter_code
_entity_poly.pdbx_strand_id
1 'polypeptide(L)'
;MYKNRKTMLTRDSLLTDGQKARLDYLWAFDEDYQPLHQAYLVYQRVIDAYEMKNRRQAKKAMSHLIDQLRVMKGKAYKEIAQLGRSLHKRRRDVLAFFDRGVSNGPVEAINGRLEHLRGIALGFKNLNHYILRCLIHSGGLTNKINAL
;
A
#
# COMPACT_ATOMS: atom_id res chain seq x y z
N MET A 1 -11.75 -19.47 7.86
CA MET A 1 -11.31 -18.08 7.62
C MET A 1 -9.82 -17.82 7.89
N TYR A 2 -9.30 -18.06 9.11
CA TYR A 2 -7.89 -17.75 9.45
C TYR A 2 -6.85 -18.41 8.54
N LYS A 3 -7.06 -19.68 8.13
CA LYS A 3 -6.16 -20.41 7.22
C LYS A 3 -6.02 -19.77 5.82
N ASN A 4 -7.03 -19.02 5.36
CA ASN A 4 -7.03 -18.38 4.04
C ASN A 4 -6.51 -16.94 4.06
N ARG A 5 -6.13 -16.39 5.22
CA ARG A 5 -5.70 -14.99 5.35
C ARG A 5 -4.55 -14.63 4.40
N LYS A 6 -3.53 -15.49 4.34
CA LYS A 6 -2.37 -15.24 3.44
C LYS A 6 -2.80 -15.28 1.96
N THR A 7 -3.68 -16.21 1.61
CA THR A 7 -4.22 -16.33 0.24
C THR A 7 -5.00 -15.08 -0.17
N MET A 8 -5.83 -14.52 0.72
CA MET A 8 -6.58 -13.28 0.47
C MET A 8 -5.70 -12.05 0.30
N LEU A 9 -4.50 -12.04 0.91
CA LEU A 9 -3.52 -10.96 0.77
C LEU A 9 -2.57 -11.16 -0.41
N THR A 10 -2.73 -12.26 -1.15
CA THR A 10 -1.94 -12.56 -2.34
C THR A 10 -2.68 -12.04 -3.57
N ARG A 11 -1.93 -11.53 -4.54
CA ARG A 11 -2.46 -11.14 -5.84
C ARG A 11 -3.09 -12.34 -6.54
N ASP A 12 -4.23 -12.14 -7.19
CA ASP A 12 -4.99 -13.20 -7.85
C ASP A 12 -4.17 -13.94 -8.92
N SER A 13 -3.36 -13.21 -9.69
CA SER A 13 -2.46 -13.78 -10.71
C SER A 13 -1.36 -14.71 -10.18
N LEU A 14 -1.07 -14.65 -8.88
CA LEU A 14 -0.06 -15.49 -8.21
C LEU A 14 -0.69 -16.67 -7.45
N LEU A 15 -2.01 -16.75 -7.40
CA LEU A 15 -2.69 -17.85 -6.74
C LEU A 15 -2.67 -19.11 -7.60
N THR A 16 -2.43 -20.25 -6.96
CA THR A 16 -2.62 -21.55 -7.60
C THR A 16 -4.11 -21.86 -7.77
N ASP A 17 -4.45 -22.73 -8.71
CA ASP A 17 -5.85 -23.12 -8.96
C ASP A 17 -6.53 -23.67 -7.70
N GLY A 18 -5.82 -24.47 -6.89
CA GLY A 18 -6.35 -24.97 -5.62
C GLY A 18 -6.56 -23.88 -4.56
N GLN A 19 -5.81 -22.75 -4.63
CA GLN A 19 -6.04 -21.60 -3.77
C GLN A 19 -7.25 -20.79 -4.23
N LYS A 20 -7.41 -20.60 -5.53
CA LYS A 20 -8.59 -19.95 -6.13
C LYS A 20 -9.85 -20.73 -5.80
N ALA A 21 -9.88 -22.02 -6.07
CA ALA A 21 -11.03 -22.89 -5.76
C ALA A 21 -11.44 -22.82 -4.28
N ARG A 22 -10.46 -22.72 -3.36
CA ARG A 22 -10.75 -22.53 -1.92
C ARG A 22 -11.35 -21.16 -1.59
N LEU A 23 -10.93 -20.13 -2.28
CA LEU A 23 -11.52 -18.79 -2.11
C LEU A 23 -12.94 -18.78 -2.69
N ASP A 24 -13.15 -19.34 -3.88
CA ASP A 24 -14.46 -19.43 -4.52
C ASP A 24 -15.46 -20.20 -3.65
N TYR A 25 -15.03 -21.32 -3.09
CA TYR A 25 -15.83 -22.05 -2.11
C TYR A 25 -16.19 -21.20 -0.88
N LEU A 26 -15.22 -20.44 -0.35
CA LEU A 26 -15.46 -19.55 0.80
C LEU A 26 -16.50 -18.46 0.48
N TRP A 27 -16.40 -17.87 -0.70
CA TRP A 27 -17.33 -16.82 -1.14
C TRP A 27 -18.75 -17.32 -1.40
N ALA A 28 -18.88 -18.58 -1.83
CA ALA A 28 -20.16 -19.22 -2.11
C ALA A 28 -20.85 -19.79 -0.85
N PHE A 29 -20.09 -20.07 0.21
CA PHE A 29 -20.57 -20.85 1.35
C PHE A 29 -21.45 -20.05 2.31
N ASP A 30 -21.18 -18.74 2.48
CA ASP A 30 -21.83 -17.95 3.52
C ASP A 30 -21.97 -16.47 3.07
N GLU A 31 -23.18 -15.96 3.12
CA GLU A 31 -23.49 -14.55 2.80
C GLU A 31 -22.78 -13.57 3.71
N ASP A 32 -22.46 -13.97 4.96
CA ASP A 32 -21.71 -13.14 5.90
C ASP A 32 -20.29 -12.80 5.40
N TYR A 33 -19.76 -13.55 4.44
CA TYR A 33 -18.46 -13.26 3.81
C TYR A 33 -18.55 -12.30 2.62
N GLN A 34 -19.72 -11.87 2.21
CA GLN A 34 -19.87 -10.94 1.08
C GLN A 34 -19.12 -9.61 1.28
N PRO A 35 -19.14 -8.98 2.47
CA PRO A 35 -18.35 -7.77 2.70
C PRO A 35 -16.84 -7.99 2.55
N LEU A 36 -16.35 -9.15 3.00
CA LEU A 36 -14.95 -9.54 2.87
C LEU A 36 -14.58 -9.83 1.41
N HIS A 37 -15.46 -10.51 0.68
CA HIS A 37 -15.30 -10.73 -0.77
C HIS A 37 -15.21 -9.38 -1.52
N GLN A 38 -16.08 -8.44 -1.22
CA GLN A 38 -16.02 -7.10 -1.81
C GLN A 38 -14.72 -6.38 -1.47
N ALA A 39 -14.24 -6.47 -0.24
CA ALA A 39 -12.95 -5.91 0.15
C ALA A 39 -11.79 -6.56 -0.61
N TYR A 40 -11.83 -7.87 -0.82
CA TYR A 40 -10.87 -8.61 -1.64
C TYR A 40 -10.87 -8.14 -3.09
N LEU A 41 -12.04 -7.99 -3.71
CA LEU A 41 -12.15 -7.48 -5.08
C LEU A 41 -11.62 -6.05 -5.21
N VAL A 42 -11.90 -5.19 -4.23
CA VAL A 42 -11.34 -3.83 -4.19
C VAL A 42 -9.82 -3.87 -4.13
N TYR A 43 -9.26 -4.72 -3.26
CA TYR A 43 -7.82 -4.91 -3.13
C TYR A 43 -7.17 -5.35 -4.45
N GLN A 44 -7.75 -6.37 -5.13
CA GLN A 44 -7.23 -6.82 -6.43
C GLN A 44 -7.27 -5.70 -7.47
N ARG A 45 -8.37 -4.94 -7.55
CA ARG A 45 -8.48 -3.82 -8.49
C ARG A 45 -7.47 -2.69 -8.23
N VAL A 46 -7.10 -2.46 -6.97
CA VAL A 46 -6.02 -1.52 -6.62
C VAL A 46 -4.70 -2.03 -7.17
N ILE A 47 -4.37 -3.31 -6.95
CA ILE A 47 -3.13 -3.91 -7.46
C ILE A 47 -3.09 -3.82 -8.98
N ASP A 48 -4.16 -4.22 -9.66
CA ASP A 48 -4.26 -4.20 -11.12
C ASP A 48 -4.00 -2.79 -11.67
N ALA A 49 -4.58 -1.76 -11.03
CA ALA A 49 -4.36 -0.37 -11.44
C ALA A 49 -2.89 0.04 -11.31
N TYR A 50 -2.19 -0.39 -10.25
CA TYR A 50 -0.76 -0.10 -10.07
C TYR A 50 0.14 -0.85 -11.05
N GLU A 51 -0.30 -2.00 -11.58
CA GLU A 51 0.47 -2.83 -12.51
C GLU A 51 0.23 -2.55 -13.97
N MET A 52 -0.82 -1.82 -14.30
CA MET A 52 -1.11 -1.45 -15.68
C MET A 52 0.09 -0.73 -16.31
N LYS A 53 0.61 -1.26 -17.42
CA LYS A 53 1.71 -0.64 -18.18
C LYS A 53 1.33 0.75 -18.70
N ASN A 54 0.09 0.94 -19.12
CA ASN A 54 -0.42 2.21 -19.59
C ASN A 54 -0.86 3.10 -18.43
N ARG A 55 -0.01 4.06 -18.04
CA ARG A 55 -0.25 4.96 -16.91
C ARG A 55 -1.54 5.78 -17.02
N ARG A 56 -1.94 6.19 -18.22
CA ARG A 56 -3.19 6.94 -18.41
C ARG A 56 -4.41 6.08 -18.12
N GLN A 57 -4.40 4.82 -18.58
CA GLN A 57 -5.46 3.86 -18.26
C GLN A 57 -5.47 3.51 -16.77
N ALA A 58 -4.31 3.27 -16.19
CA ALA A 58 -4.13 3.01 -14.76
C ALA A 58 -4.70 4.15 -13.90
N LYS A 59 -4.37 5.41 -14.24
CA LYS A 59 -4.91 6.60 -13.57
C LYS A 59 -6.43 6.68 -13.68
N LYS A 60 -7.00 6.40 -14.86
CA LYS A 60 -8.45 6.37 -15.06
C LYS A 60 -9.10 5.26 -14.23
N ALA A 61 -8.53 4.05 -14.23
CA ALA A 61 -9.04 2.92 -13.47
C ALA A 61 -9.03 3.22 -11.96
N MET A 62 -7.94 3.75 -11.42
CA MET A 62 -7.86 4.15 -10.01
C MET A 62 -8.84 5.28 -9.68
N SER A 63 -8.94 6.29 -10.55
CA SER A 63 -9.90 7.39 -10.39
C SER A 63 -11.34 6.88 -10.31
N HIS A 64 -11.72 5.98 -11.23
CA HIS A 64 -13.04 5.38 -11.27
C HIS A 64 -13.31 4.50 -10.01
N LEU A 65 -12.31 3.73 -9.59
CA LEU A 65 -12.40 2.94 -8.37
C LEU A 65 -12.69 3.83 -7.15
N ILE A 66 -11.96 4.93 -7.00
CA ILE A 66 -12.17 5.90 -5.90
C ILE A 66 -13.61 6.43 -5.90
N ASP A 67 -14.15 6.77 -7.07
CA ASP A 67 -15.52 7.30 -7.19
C ASP A 67 -16.55 6.23 -6.84
N GLN A 68 -16.37 4.98 -7.27
CA GLN A 68 -17.24 3.87 -6.92
C GLN A 68 -17.24 3.59 -5.41
N LEU A 69 -16.07 3.53 -4.79
CA LEU A 69 -15.94 3.26 -3.36
C LEU A 69 -16.59 4.35 -2.50
N ARG A 70 -16.45 5.63 -2.91
CA ARG A 70 -17.00 6.76 -2.17
C ARG A 70 -18.52 6.72 -2.04
N VAL A 71 -19.21 6.22 -3.06
CA VAL A 71 -20.67 6.20 -3.13
C VAL A 71 -21.27 4.89 -2.61
N MET A 72 -20.47 3.92 -2.22
CA MET A 72 -20.96 2.66 -1.64
C MET A 72 -21.83 2.92 -0.40
N LYS A 73 -22.94 2.22 -0.33
CA LYS A 73 -23.92 2.33 0.77
C LYS A 73 -24.15 0.96 1.40
N GLY A 74 -24.62 0.96 2.64
CA GLY A 74 -24.94 -0.25 3.39
C GLY A 74 -24.03 -0.45 4.60
N LYS A 75 -24.59 -0.99 5.69
CA LYS A 75 -23.84 -1.25 6.94
C LYS A 75 -22.67 -2.20 6.70
N ALA A 76 -22.87 -3.21 5.85
CA ALA A 76 -21.86 -4.22 5.51
C ALA A 76 -20.63 -3.67 4.77
N TYR A 77 -20.74 -2.48 4.15
CA TYR A 77 -19.66 -1.87 3.35
C TYR A 77 -19.16 -0.56 3.94
N LYS A 78 -19.43 -0.31 5.22
CA LYS A 78 -19.08 0.94 5.91
C LYS A 78 -17.58 1.26 5.83
N GLU A 79 -16.74 0.26 6.04
CA GLU A 79 -15.29 0.38 6.02
C GLU A 79 -14.78 0.66 4.60
N ILE A 80 -15.32 -0.02 3.60
CA ILE A 80 -14.98 0.18 2.19
C ILE A 80 -15.38 1.59 1.74
N ALA A 81 -16.58 2.04 2.13
CA ALA A 81 -17.04 3.40 1.85
C ALA A 81 -16.18 4.46 2.56
N GLN A 82 -15.73 4.18 3.78
CA GLN A 82 -14.81 5.06 4.51
C GLN A 82 -13.45 5.14 3.81
N LEU A 83 -12.91 4.01 3.34
CA LEU A 83 -11.72 3.98 2.51
C LEU A 83 -11.91 4.85 1.26
N GLY A 84 -13.03 4.69 0.55
CA GLY A 84 -13.37 5.47 -0.63
C GLY A 84 -13.39 6.98 -0.37
N ARG A 85 -13.99 7.42 0.75
CA ARG A 85 -13.97 8.84 1.17
C ARG A 85 -12.56 9.33 1.48
N SER A 86 -11.75 8.52 2.15
CA SER A 86 -10.36 8.87 2.48
C SER A 86 -9.50 9.00 1.23
N LEU A 87 -9.62 8.06 0.29
CA LEU A 87 -8.93 8.10 -0.99
C LEU A 87 -9.40 9.30 -1.84
N HIS A 88 -10.70 9.60 -1.82
CA HIS A 88 -11.25 10.76 -2.53
C HIS A 88 -10.70 12.07 -1.97
N LYS A 89 -10.60 12.22 -0.65
CA LYS A 89 -10.01 13.40 0.01
C LYS A 89 -8.55 13.61 -0.43
N ARG A 90 -7.81 12.52 -0.65
CA ARG A 90 -6.41 12.56 -1.10
C ARG A 90 -6.24 12.20 -2.59
N ARG A 91 -7.27 12.38 -3.40
CA ARG A 91 -7.28 11.95 -4.81
C ARG A 91 -6.09 12.47 -5.60
N ARG A 92 -5.71 13.74 -5.43
CA ARG A 92 -4.56 14.33 -6.12
C ARG A 92 -3.27 13.59 -5.81
N ASP A 93 -3.05 13.28 -4.54
CA ASP A 93 -1.83 12.61 -4.07
C ASP A 93 -1.77 11.18 -4.59
N VAL A 94 -2.89 10.43 -4.48
CA VAL A 94 -2.99 9.06 -4.98
C VAL A 94 -2.77 8.99 -6.50
N LEU A 95 -3.40 9.90 -7.26
CA LEU A 95 -3.29 9.92 -8.72
C LEU A 95 -1.96 10.47 -9.21
N ALA A 96 -1.23 11.25 -8.42
CA ALA A 96 0.10 11.78 -8.77
C ALA A 96 1.14 10.67 -9.00
N PHE A 97 0.98 9.50 -8.37
CA PHE A 97 1.81 8.33 -8.64
C PHE A 97 1.80 7.94 -10.13
N PHE A 98 0.62 7.93 -10.74
CA PHE A 98 0.45 7.54 -12.15
C PHE A 98 1.02 8.58 -13.12
N ASP A 99 1.10 9.84 -12.71
CA ASP A 99 1.72 10.90 -13.51
C ASP A 99 3.25 10.86 -13.44
N ARG A 100 3.79 10.67 -12.23
CA ARG A 100 5.23 10.75 -11.96
C ARG A 100 5.95 9.40 -12.04
N GLY A 101 5.26 8.30 -11.71
CA GLY A 101 5.82 6.94 -11.66
C GLY A 101 6.88 6.74 -10.59
N VAL A 102 6.89 7.59 -9.58
CA VAL A 102 7.84 7.53 -8.46
C VAL A 102 7.15 6.82 -7.30
N SER A 103 7.73 5.70 -6.86
CA SER A 103 7.27 4.99 -5.66
C SER A 103 7.78 5.67 -4.39
N ASN A 104 7.18 5.33 -3.24
CA ASN A 104 7.66 5.76 -1.93
C ASN A 104 8.95 5.03 -1.49
N GLY A 105 9.43 4.06 -2.29
CA GLY A 105 10.60 3.24 -1.98
C GLY A 105 11.85 4.01 -1.54
N PRO A 106 12.26 5.12 -2.20
CA PRO A 106 13.39 5.91 -1.73
C PRO A 106 13.19 6.48 -0.33
N VAL A 107 11.97 6.94 0.01
CA VAL A 107 11.65 7.47 1.34
C VAL A 107 11.65 6.35 2.38
N GLU A 108 11.08 5.19 2.04
CA GLU A 108 11.09 4.01 2.91
C GLU A 108 12.51 3.50 3.16
N ALA A 109 13.36 3.49 2.14
CA ALA A 109 14.78 3.12 2.28
C ALA A 109 15.55 4.10 3.20
N ILE A 110 15.24 5.39 3.16
CA ILE A 110 15.81 6.39 4.08
C ILE A 110 15.28 6.13 5.49
N ASN A 111 13.97 5.99 5.66
CA ASN A 111 13.35 5.74 6.96
C ASN A 111 13.89 4.45 7.60
N GLY A 112 14.04 3.36 6.83
CA GLY A 112 14.63 2.11 7.30
C GLY A 112 16.07 2.29 7.81
N ARG A 113 16.89 3.11 7.14
CA ARG A 113 18.24 3.44 7.60
C ARG A 113 18.23 4.26 8.90
N LEU A 114 17.29 5.20 9.02
CA LEU A 114 17.14 6.01 10.25
C LEU A 114 16.66 5.17 11.43
N GLU A 115 15.73 4.25 11.22
CA GLU A 115 15.29 3.30 12.25
C GLU A 115 16.41 2.34 12.67
N HIS A 116 17.22 1.86 11.73
CA HIS A 116 18.40 1.06 12.04
C HIS A 116 19.40 1.84 12.91
N LEU A 117 19.72 3.10 12.53
CA LEU A 117 20.58 3.98 13.32
C LEU A 117 20.04 4.19 14.73
N ARG A 118 18.74 4.39 14.87
CA ARG A 118 18.06 4.55 16.14
C ARG A 118 18.16 3.29 17.01
N GLY A 119 18.00 2.12 16.38
CA GLY A 119 18.12 0.81 17.06
C GLY A 119 19.52 0.56 17.59
N ILE A 120 20.56 0.82 16.78
CA ILE A 120 21.97 0.65 17.22
C ILE A 120 22.30 1.59 18.38
N ALA A 121 21.81 2.80 18.38
CA ALA A 121 22.07 3.80 19.44
C ALA A 121 21.18 3.60 20.69
N LEU A 122 20.32 2.58 20.72
CA LEU A 122 19.31 2.37 21.78
C LEU A 122 18.46 3.62 22.06
N GLY A 123 18.26 4.45 21.03
CA GLY A 123 17.57 5.74 21.07
C GLY A 123 18.49 6.92 21.26
N PHE A 124 17.92 8.11 21.16
CA PHE A 124 18.61 9.39 21.32
C PHE A 124 17.86 10.27 22.31
N LYS A 125 18.56 10.75 23.33
CA LYS A 125 17.99 11.71 24.29
C LYS A 125 17.94 13.13 23.75
N ASN A 126 18.86 13.48 22.84
CA ASN A 126 19.00 14.83 22.27
C ASN A 126 18.62 14.82 20.79
N LEU A 127 17.62 15.61 20.44
CA LEU A 127 17.13 15.71 19.06
C LEU A 127 18.21 16.23 18.09
N ASN A 128 19.01 17.20 18.49
CA ASN A 128 20.05 17.76 17.63
C ASN A 128 21.13 16.73 17.32
N HIS A 129 21.52 15.93 18.31
CA HIS A 129 22.44 14.81 18.10
C HIS A 129 21.84 13.77 17.15
N TYR A 130 20.55 13.48 17.27
CA TYR A 130 19.87 12.57 16.36
C TYR A 130 19.90 13.09 14.93
N ILE A 131 19.50 14.35 14.73
CA ILE A 131 19.49 14.99 13.41
C ILE A 131 20.91 14.97 12.80
N LEU A 132 21.92 15.37 13.57
CA LEU A 132 23.31 15.38 13.10
C LEU A 132 23.77 13.98 12.67
N ARG A 133 23.51 12.95 13.47
CA ARG A 133 23.86 11.57 13.13
C ARG A 133 23.08 11.04 11.92
N CYS A 134 21.82 11.41 11.78
CA CYS A 134 21.02 11.09 10.60
C CYS A 134 21.62 11.69 9.33
N LEU A 135 22.03 12.96 9.39
CA LEU A 135 22.67 13.66 8.26
C LEU A 135 24.02 13.04 7.89
N ILE A 136 24.83 12.68 8.86
CA ILE A 136 26.10 11.99 8.63
C ILE A 136 25.87 10.62 8.01
N HIS A 137 24.97 9.82 8.58
CA HIS A 137 24.73 8.44 8.17
C HIS A 137 24.04 8.32 6.80
N SER A 138 23.09 9.20 6.51
CA SER A 138 22.28 9.15 5.29
C SER A 138 22.68 10.17 4.23
N GLY A 139 23.47 11.17 4.58
CA GLY A 139 23.87 12.30 3.71
C GLY A 139 25.05 12.02 2.78
N GLY A 140 25.61 10.80 2.77
CA GLY A 140 26.74 10.43 1.90
C GLY A 140 28.05 11.14 2.27
N LEU A 141 28.19 11.63 3.51
CA LEU A 141 29.37 12.35 3.98
C LEU A 141 30.65 11.51 3.89
N THR A 142 30.52 10.19 4.13
CA THR A 142 31.64 9.23 4.00
C THR A 142 32.26 9.26 2.60
N ASN A 143 31.42 9.32 1.55
CA ASN A 143 31.90 9.39 0.17
C ASN A 143 32.59 10.72 -0.15
N LYS A 144 32.20 11.81 0.51
CA LYS A 144 32.82 13.13 0.35
C LYS A 144 34.16 13.23 1.08
N ILE A 145 34.27 12.60 2.27
CA ILE A 145 35.51 12.58 3.04
C ILE A 145 36.55 11.70 2.35
N ASN A 146 36.15 10.57 1.76
CA ASN A 146 37.06 9.67 1.05
C ASN A 146 37.50 10.24 -0.32
N ALA A 147 36.90 11.32 -0.79
CA ALA A 147 37.23 12.01 -2.04
C ALA A 147 38.17 13.23 -1.82
N LEU A 148 38.52 13.55 -0.57
CA LEU A 148 39.53 14.55 -0.16
C LEU A 148 40.88 13.87 0.05
#